data_aaf41f78ff188f1d54ad14d0bafe2c19
#
_entry.id   aaf41f78ff188f1d54ad14d0bafe2c19
#
_cell.length_a   1.000
_cell.length_b   1.000
_cell.length_c   1.000
_cell.angle_alpha   90.00
_cell.angle_beta   90.00
_cell.angle_gamma   90.00
#
_symmetry.space_group_name_H-M   'P 1'
#
loop_
_entity.id
_entity.type
_entity.pdbx_description
1 polymer ?
#
loop_
_entity_poly.entity_id
_entity_poly.type
_entity_poly.pdbx_seq_one_letter_code
_entity_poly.pdbx_strand_id
1 'polypeptide(L)'
;VSKRFGYATVVSVIPGSPADQEHIADGDVIEAIGDQSTREMSLAVIRLMLEGKPGSTLNITLVRPRKAEPDKLAIARTLVAEPAMTEQEYENNSILYLKPGELTKARVDDIAAKIKGAKNRKVLLDLRDVSMGDAEQGLRLANFFINQGTLAMLEGQKYPRQTFTADPSKYLTAAPVSVLVNRGTYGAAELTAAAIEGAKRGDVVGERTFGEGSVQKTMDLPDGSALMLTVAKYEAPDGKKIQDEAVIPTVQVSQANDDDFDESAPPKEDLPLTKALALLKAKTS
;
A
#
# COMPACT_ATOMS: atom_id res chain seq x y z
N VAL A 1 -0.42 7.86 -7.14
CA VAL A 1 -0.34 9.22 -6.58
C VAL A 1 -1.56 9.54 -5.73
N SER A 2 -1.36 10.35 -4.72
CA SER A 2 -2.40 10.95 -3.87
C SER A 2 -2.16 12.44 -3.73
N LYS A 3 -3.03 13.14 -3.00
CA LYS A 3 -2.87 14.59 -2.77
C LYS A 3 -2.60 14.85 -1.29
N ARG A 4 -1.38 15.28 -0.95
CA ARG A 4 -1.00 15.71 0.40
C ARG A 4 -0.43 17.12 0.38
N PHE A 5 -0.73 17.90 1.41
CA PHE A 5 -0.24 19.29 1.55
C PHE A 5 -0.52 20.16 0.31
N GLY A 6 -1.60 19.84 -0.40
CA GLY A 6 -2.01 20.58 -1.58
C GLY A 6 -1.43 20.11 -2.91
N TYR A 7 -0.34 19.36 -2.94
CA TYR A 7 0.32 18.87 -4.17
C TYR A 7 0.10 17.37 -4.41
N ALA A 8 0.34 16.95 -5.66
CA ALA A 8 0.39 15.53 -5.98
C ALA A 8 1.62 14.87 -5.36
N THR A 9 1.42 13.87 -4.52
CA THR A 9 2.50 13.11 -3.88
C THR A 9 2.54 11.70 -4.45
N VAL A 10 3.73 11.21 -4.75
CA VAL A 10 3.95 9.83 -5.16
C VAL A 10 3.74 8.92 -3.94
N VAL A 11 2.89 7.93 -4.08
CA VAL A 11 2.59 6.94 -3.02
C VAL A 11 3.51 5.74 -3.17
N SER A 12 3.59 5.21 -4.37
CA SER A 12 4.50 4.13 -4.74
C SER A 12 4.74 4.17 -6.25
N VAL A 13 5.78 3.49 -6.68
CA VAL A 13 6.16 3.36 -8.09
C VAL A 13 6.16 1.89 -8.46
N ILE A 14 5.63 1.56 -9.65
CA ILE A 14 5.62 0.18 -10.13
C ILE A 14 7.03 -0.17 -10.61
N PRO A 15 7.67 -1.22 -10.07
CA PRO A 15 9.01 -1.63 -10.47
C PRO A 15 9.11 -1.91 -11.97
N GLY A 16 10.18 -1.44 -12.60
CA GLY A 16 10.42 -1.57 -14.04
C GLY A 16 9.62 -0.60 -14.91
N SER A 17 8.77 0.25 -14.32
CA SER A 17 8.05 1.29 -15.05
C SER A 17 8.96 2.43 -15.49
N PRO A 18 8.55 3.27 -16.47
CA PRO A 18 9.30 4.48 -16.83
C PRO A 18 9.54 5.43 -15.64
N ALA A 19 8.62 5.48 -14.68
CA ALA A 19 8.80 6.27 -13.46
C ALA A 19 9.91 5.70 -12.57
N ASP A 20 10.01 4.37 -12.47
CA ASP A 20 11.08 3.67 -11.74
C ASP A 20 12.44 3.91 -12.39
N GLN A 21 12.52 3.88 -13.74
CA GLN A 21 13.74 4.16 -14.49
C GLN A 21 14.25 5.60 -14.28
N GLU A 22 13.36 6.55 -14.02
CA GLU A 22 13.70 7.94 -13.67
C GLU A 22 13.91 8.12 -12.16
N HIS A 23 14.03 7.02 -11.40
CA HIS A 23 14.25 7.02 -9.95
C HIS A 23 13.22 7.86 -9.16
N ILE A 24 11.98 7.87 -9.62
CA ILE A 24 10.88 8.45 -8.85
C ILE A 24 10.56 7.50 -7.69
N ALA A 25 10.43 8.06 -6.50
CA ALA A 25 10.23 7.30 -5.28
C ALA A 25 8.96 7.74 -4.51
N ASP A 26 8.57 6.93 -3.53
CA ASP A 26 7.53 7.31 -2.58
C ASP A 26 7.92 8.57 -1.79
N GLY A 27 6.94 9.45 -1.60
CA GLY A 27 7.15 10.74 -0.95
C GLY A 27 7.61 11.87 -1.87
N ASP A 28 8.02 11.60 -3.11
CA ASP A 28 8.28 12.64 -4.10
C ASP A 28 7.01 13.44 -4.40
N VAL A 29 7.19 14.73 -4.69
CA VAL A 29 6.09 15.64 -4.99
C VAL A 29 6.13 16.03 -6.46
N ILE A 30 5.07 15.73 -7.19
CA ILE A 30 4.87 16.22 -8.54
C ILE A 30 4.32 17.66 -8.42
N GLU A 31 5.20 18.65 -8.52
CA GLU A 31 4.86 20.06 -8.39
C GLU A 31 4.05 20.55 -9.58
N ALA A 32 4.43 20.13 -10.80
CA ALA A 32 3.75 20.53 -12.02
C ALA A 32 3.70 19.39 -13.04
N ILE A 33 2.68 19.41 -13.90
CA ILE A 33 2.54 18.57 -15.10
C ILE A 33 2.48 19.50 -16.30
N GLY A 34 3.50 19.44 -17.18
CA GLY A 34 3.73 20.48 -18.15
C GLY A 34 3.98 21.82 -17.45
N ASP A 35 3.22 22.84 -17.84
CA ASP A 35 3.31 24.20 -17.26
C ASP A 35 2.26 24.44 -16.15
N GLN A 36 1.52 23.41 -15.73
CA GLN A 36 0.42 23.56 -14.78
C GLN A 36 0.78 22.98 -13.41
N SER A 37 0.67 23.82 -12.37
CA SER A 37 0.89 23.38 -10.98
C SER A 37 -0.18 22.40 -10.53
N THR A 38 0.23 21.30 -9.90
CA THR A 38 -0.71 20.31 -9.33
C THR A 38 -1.43 20.82 -8.09
N ARG A 39 -0.98 21.95 -7.52
CA ARG A 39 -1.54 22.52 -6.29
C ARG A 39 -3.01 22.85 -6.43
N GLU A 40 -3.40 23.48 -7.53
CA GLU A 40 -4.77 23.92 -7.78
C GLU A 40 -5.64 22.86 -8.45
N MET A 41 -5.05 21.72 -8.83
CA MET A 41 -5.79 20.64 -9.50
C MET A 41 -6.46 19.69 -8.50
N SER A 42 -7.62 19.15 -8.87
CA SER A 42 -8.18 17.99 -8.17
C SER A 42 -7.33 16.73 -8.45
N LEU A 43 -7.35 15.77 -7.53
CA LEU A 43 -6.65 14.49 -7.73
C LEU A 43 -7.14 13.76 -9.00
N ALA A 44 -8.42 13.90 -9.34
CA ALA A 44 -8.98 13.31 -10.56
C ALA A 44 -8.35 13.91 -11.83
N VAL A 45 -8.19 15.24 -11.88
CA VAL A 45 -7.51 15.92 -12.98
C VAL A 45 -6.04 15.51 -13.06
N ILE A 46 -5.34 15.46 -11.93
CA ILE A 46 -3.94 15.02 -11.87
C ILE A 46 -3.80 13.61 -12.47
N ARG A 47 -4.64 12.67 -12.04
CA ARG A 47 -4.62 11.29 -12.56
C ARG A 47 -4.87 11.26 -14.07
N LEU A 48 -5.86 12.00 -14.56
CA LEU A 48 -6.16 12.10 -15.99
C LEU A 48 -4.98 12.67 -16.79
N MET A 49 -4.25 13.65 -16.25
CA MET A 49 -3.08 14.23 -16.92
C MET A 49 -1.86 13.30 -16.90
N LEU A 50 -1.72 12.47 -15.88
CA LEU A 50 -0.67 11.45 -15.83
C LEU A 50 -0.91 10.32 -16.84
N GLU A 51 -2.18 9.99 -17.10
CA GLU A 51 -2.57 9.05 -18.15
C GLU A 51 -2.36 9.62 -19.55
N GLY A 52 -2.30 8.74 -20.55
CA GLY A 52 -2.20 9.17 -21.95
C GLY A 52 -1.86 8.01 -22.87
N LYS A 53 -1.73 8.33 -24.17
CA LYS A 53 -1.42 7.30 -25.18
C LYS A 53 -0.01 6.77 -24.97
N PRO A 54 0.21 5.45 -25.04
CA PRO A 54 1.56 4.87 -25.08
C PRO A 54 2.40 5.53 -26.17
N GLY A 55 3.67 5.83 -25.88
CA GLY A 55 4.60 6.54 -26.74
C GLY A 55 4.52 8.07 -26.65
N SER A 56 3.52 8.64 -25.97
CA SER A 56 3.50 10.08 -25.70
C SER A 56 4.41 10.44 -24.52
N THR A 57 4.91 11.67 -24.49
CA THR A 57 5.78 12.17 -23.42
C THR A 57 4.97 12.87 -22.36
N LEU A 58 5.28 12.58 -21.10
CA LEU A 58 4.79 13.26 -19.91
C LEU A 58 5.92 14.13 -19.36
N ASN A 59 5.75 15.43 -19.38
CA ASN A 59 6.70 16.35 -18.74
C ASN A 59 6.19 16.65 -17.32
N ILE A 60 7.04 16.46 -16.32
CA ILE A 60 6.74 16.77 -14.92
C ILE A 60 7.87 17.57 -14.28
N THR A 61 7.52 18.39 -13.31
CA THR A 61 8.46 18.98 -12.35
C THR A 61 8.31 18.23 -11.04
N LEU A 62 9.40 17.59 -10.59
CA LEU A 62 9.44 16.73 -9.42
C LEU A 62 10.29 17.39 -8.32
N VAL A 63 9.72 17.52 -7.14
CA VAL A 63 10.44 17.96 -5.91
C VAL A 63 10.70 16.74 -5.05
N ARG A 64 11.97 16.49 -4.77
CA ARG A 64 12.41 15.40 -3.90
C ARG A 64 12.68 15.94 -2.49
N PRO A 65 12.30 15.23 -1.41
CA PRO A 65 12.39 15.77 -0.04
C PRO A 65 13.77 16.24 0.41
N ARG A 66 14.84 15.76 -0.26
CA ARG A 66 16.24 16.03 0.11
C ARG A 66 17.04 16.76 -0.95
N LYS A 67 16.40 17.19 -2.03
CA LYS A 67 17.06 17.93 -3.11
C LYS A 67 16.59 19.37 -3.13
N ALA A 68 17.54 20.31 -3.17
CA ALA A 68 17.23 21.73 -3.14
C ALA A 68 16.52 22.23 -4.41
N GLU A 69 16.88 21.67 -5.56
CA GLU A 69 16.34 22.07 -6.86
C GLU A 69 15.39 21.01 -7.41
N PRO A 70 14.23 21.44 -7.98
CA PRO A 70 13.31 20.51 -8.64
C PRO A 70 13.92 19.85 -9.88
N ASP A 71 13.57 18.61 -10.14
CA ASP A 71 13.92 17.87 -11.35
C ASP A 71 12.86 18.08 -12.43
N LYS A 72 13.28 18.36 -13.65
CA LYS A 72 12.41 18.37 -14.83
C LYS A 72 12.60 17.07 -15.59
N LEU A 73 11.58 16.23 -15.60
CA LEU A 73 11.62 14.91 -16.19
C LEU A 73 10.70 14.83 -17.40
N ALA A 74 11.13 14.14 -18.45
CA ALA A 74 10.36 13.84 -19.65
C ALA A 74 10.17 12.32 -19.77
N ILE A 75 9.06 11.82 -19.23
CA ILE A 75 8.78 10.40 -19.09
C ILE A 75 7.97 9.90 -20.28
N ALA A 76 8.45 8.87 -20.96
CA ALA A 76 7.69 8.21 -22.01
C ALA A 76 6.59 7.33 -21.41
N ARG A 77 5.32 7.59 -21.79
CA ARG A 77 4.21 6.72 -21.36
C ARG A 77 4.29 5.38 -22.08
N THR A 78 4.18 4.31 -21.33
CA THR A 78 4.13 2.94 -21.85
C THR A 78 2.98 2.18 -21.20
N LEU A 79 2.65 1.01 -21.77
CA LEU A 79 1.82 0.05 -21.06
C LEU A 79 2.66 -0.57 -19.94
N VAL A 80 2.30 -0.27 -18.72
CA VAL A 80 2.97 -0.82 -17.54
C VAL A 80 2.26 -2.12 -17.17
N ALA A 81 3.02 -3.21 -17.04
CA ALA A 81 2.49 -4.48 -16.58
C ALA A 81 2.06 -4.40 -15.11
N GLU A 82 1.01 -5.14 -14.75
CA GLU A 82 0.63 -5.30 -13.35
C GLU A 82 1.80 -5.91 -12.56
N PRO A 83 2.05 -5.43 -11.32
CA PRO A 83 3.13 -5.99 -10.50
C PRO A 83 2.93 -7.48 -10.27
N ALA A 84 3.95 -8.27 -10.57
CA ALA A 84 3.91 -9.71 -10.32
C ALA A 84 3.92 -10.00 -8.81
N MET A 85 3.26 -11.10 -8.41
CA MET A 85 3.41 -11.63 -7.06
C MET A 85 4.78 -12.27 -6.90
N THR A 86 5.49 -11.92 -5.84
CA THR A 86 6.72 -12.62 -5.44
C THR A 86 6.40 -13.64 -4.36
N GLU A 87 6.85 -14.87 -4.57
CA GLU A 87 6.79 -15.96 -3.60
C GLU A 87 8.19 -16.46 -3.31
N GLN A 88 8.51 -16.60 -2.03
CA GLN A 88 9.80 -17.13 -1.57
C GLN A 88 9.61 -17.98 -0.32
N GLU A 89 10.58 -18.84 -0.03
CA GLU A 89 10.61 -19.67 1.16
C GLU A 89 11.85 -19.35 1.98
N TYR A 90 11.64 -19.16 3.29
CA TYR A 90 12.71 -18.85 4.23
C TYR A 90 12.80 -19.92 5.33
N GLU A 91 13.91 -19.94 6.06
CA GLU A 91 14.15 -20.79 7.23
C GLU A 91 13.85 -22.27 6.95
N ASN A 92 14.51 -22.84 5.93
CA ASN A 92 14.32 -24.22 5.49
C ASN A 92 12.84 -24.54 5.20
N ASN A 93 12.18 -23.67 4.44
CA ASN A 93 10.78 -23.80 4.00
C ASN A 93 9.75 -23.74 5.15
N SER A 94 10.11 -23.26 6.33
CA SER A 94 9.18 -23.08 7.46
C SER A 94 8.37 -21.80 7.39
N ILE A 95 8.83 -20.80 6.59
CA ILE A 95 8.18 -19.53 6.40
C ILE A 95 7.86 -19.37 4.90
N LEU A 96 6.58 -19.15 4.58
CA LEU A 96 6.11 -18.74 3.26
C LEU A 96 6.10 -17.21 3.20
N TYR A 97 6.91 -16.63 2.31
CA TYR A 97 6.89 -15.20 2.00
C TYR A 97 6.05 -14.95 0.77
N LEU A 98 5.16 -13.95 0.86
CA LEU A 98 4.28 -13.51 -0.23
C LEU A 98 4.30 -11.97 -0.31
N LYS A 99 4.73 -11.43 -1.47
CA LYS A 99 4.57 -10.02 -1.82
C LYS A 99 3.59 -9.91 -2.99
N PRO A 100 2.35 -9.46 -2.75
CA PRO A 100 1.29 -9.52 -3.76
C PRO A 100 1.49 -8.54 -4.93
N GLY A 101 2.16 -7.41 -4.73
CA GLY A 101 2.28 -6.33 -5.71
C GLY A 101 1.01 -5.47 -5.80
N GLU A 102 -0.18 -6.11 -5.79
CA GLU A 102 -1.49 -5.47 -5.78
C GLU A 102 -2.51 -6.35 -5.06
N LEU A 103 -3.69 -5.79 -4.72
CA LEU A 103 -4.78 -6.53 -4.08
C LEU A 103 -6.05 -6.54 -4.95
N THR A 104 -5.92 -7.12 -6.15
CA THR A 104 -7.07 -7.47 -6.99
C THR A 104 -7.72 -8.79 -6.50
N LYS A 105 -8.96 -9.04 -6.93
CA LYS A 105 -9.64 -10.30 -6.60
C LYS A 105 -8.82 -11.53 -7.02
N ALA A 106 -8.29 -11.52 -8.23
CA ALA A 106 -7.48 -12.63 -8.76
C ALA A 106 -6.23 -12.84 -7.90
N ARG A 107 -5.53 -11.77 -7.55
CA ARG A 107 -4.33 -11.82 -6.70
C ARG A 107 -4.62 -12.37 -5.31
N VAL A 108 -5.73 -11.95 -4.69
CA VAL A 108 -6.14 -12.45 -3.38
C VAL A 108 -6.59 -13.92 -3.46
N ASP A 109 -7.17 -14.37 -4.58
CA ASP A 109 -7.46 -15.79 -4.82
C ASP A 109 -6.16 -16.62 -4.92
N ASP A 110 -5.12 -16.10 -5.61
CA ASP A 110 -3.80 -16.73 -5.68
C ASP A 110 -3.14 -16.85 -4.30
N ILE A 111 -3.17 -15.77 -3.51
CA ILE A 111 -2.67 -15.79 -2.12
C ILE A 111 -3.39 -16.86 -1.30
N ALA A 112 -4.72 -16.95 -1.42
CA ALA A 112 -5.50 -17.97 -0.72
C ALA A 112 -5.06 -19.39 -1.09
N ALA A 113 -4.81 -19.65 -2.39
CA ALA A 113 -4.31 -20.92 -2.86
C ALA A 113 -2.92 -21.26 -2.28
N LYS A 114 -2.01 -20.29 -2.24
CA LYS A 114 -0.67 -20.43 -1.65
C LYS A 114 -0.72 -20.72 -0.15
N ILE A 115 -1.53 -19.98 0.60
CA ILE A 115 -1.70 -20.21 2.05
C ILE A 115 -2.27 -21.60 2.32
N LYS A 116 -3.28 -22.04 1.57
CA LYS A 116 -3.83 -23.42 1.68
C LYS A 116 -2.78 -24.48 1.38
N GLY A 117 -1.98 -24.27 0.34
CA GLY A 117 -0.88 -25.17 -0.03
C GLY A 117 0.27 -25.22 0.99
N ALA A 118 0.40 -24.19 1.79
CA ALA A 118 1.49 -24.05 2.76
C ALA A 118 1.36 -24.95 4.01
N LYS A 119 0.26 -25.67 4.20
CA LYS A 119 0.07 -26.65 5.29
C LYS A 119 0.47 -26.13 6.68
N ASN A 120 -0.06 -24.96 7.08
CA ASN A 120 0.22 -24.31 8.37
C ASN A 120 1.65 -23.78 8.54
N ARG A 121 2.41 -23.59 7.47
CA ARG A 121 3.67 -22.83 7.55
C ARG A 121 3.40 -21.39 8.02
N LYS A 122 4.35 -20.81 8.73
CA LYS A 122 4.33 -19.39 9.09
C LYS A 122 4.27 -18.54 7.82
N VAL A 123 3.57 -17.41 7.87
CA VAL A 123 3.40 -16.53 6.70
C VAL A 123 4.04 -15.17 6.96
N LEU A 124 4.88 -14.74 6.04
CA LEU A 124 5.36 -13.37 5.96
C LEU A 124 4.69 -12.69 4.77
N LEU A 125 3.75 -11.78 5.06
CA LEU A 125 3.02 -11.03 4.06
C LEU A 125 3.69 -9.66 3.87
N ASP A 126 4.28 -9.42 2.71
CA ASP A 126 4.94 -8.16 2.39
C ASP A 126 3.99 -7.23 1.63
N LEU A 127 3.48 -6.23 2.32
CA LEU A 127 2.59 -5.20 1.78
C LEU A 127 3.31 -3.89 1.46
N ARG A 128 4.65 -3.87 1.49
CA ARG A 128 5.43 -2.70 1.10
C ARG A 128 5.20 -2.37 -0.37
N ASP A 129 4.94 -1.10 -0.66
CA ASP A 129 4.68 -0.55 -2.00
C ASP A 129 3.38 -1.06 -2.66
N VAL A 130 2.54 -1.75 -1.91
CA VAL A 130 1.23 -2.19 -2.38
C VAL A 130 0.23 -1.05 -2.25
N SER A 131 -0.05 -0.39 -3.38
CA SER A 131 -0.91 0.79 -3.44
C SER A 131 -2.15 0.63 -4.32
N MET A 132 -2.33 -0.55 -4.93
CA MET A 132 -3.47 -0.86 -5.78
C MET A 132 -4.30 -1.99 -5.17
N GLY A 133 -5.62 -1.87 -5.27
CA GLY A 133 -6.57 -2.87 -4.81
C GLY A 133 -7.80 -2.26 -4.16
N ASP A 134 -8.84 -3.08 -4.04
CA ASP A 134 -10.11 -2.70 -3.45
C ASP A 134 -10.14 -2.99 -1.95
N ALA A 135 -10.81 -2.14 -1.19
CA ALA A 135 -10.97 -2.29 0.26
C ALA A 135 -11.55 -3.67 0.64
N GLU A 136 -12.51 -4.18 -0.14
CA GLU A 136 -13.07 -5.51 0.05
C GLU A 136 -12.01 -6.61 -0.01
N GLN A 137 -11.07 -6.52 -0.96
CA GLN A 137 -10.01 -7.50 -1.12
C GLN A 137 -8.96 -7.40 0.00
N GLY A 138 -8.68 -6.19 0.50
CA GLY A 138 -7.84 -6.01 1.68
C GLY A 138 -8.44 -6.65 2.94
N LEU A 139 -9.73 -6.44 3.19
CA LEU A 139 -10.45 -7.07 4.31
C LEU A 139 -10.55 -8.59 4.14
N ARG A 140 -10.76 -9.06 2.90
CA ARG A 140 -10.79 -10.49 2.60
C ARG A 140 -9.43 -11.16 2.88
N LEU A 141 -8.33 -10.50 2.52
CA LEU A 141 -6.98 -10.99 2.82
C LEU A 141 -6.74 -11.08 4.34
N ALA A 142 -7.16 -10.07 5.10
CA ALA A 142 -7.08 -10.12 6.56
C ALA A 142 -7.89 -11.29 7.15
N ASN A 143 -9.07 -11.57 6.58
CA ASN A 143 -9.94 -12.66 7.03
C ASN A 143 -9.32 -14.05 6.85
N PHE A 144 -8.33 -14.23 5.99
CA PHE A 144 -7.61 -15.51 5.89
C PHE A 144 -6.87 -15.87 7.18
N PHE A 145 -6.53 -14.88 7.98
CA PHE A 145 -5.78 -15.01 9.23
C PHE A 145 -6.64 -14.77 10.48
N ILE A 146 -7.80 -14.12 10.34
CA ILE A 146 -8.69 -13.75 11.47
C ILE A 146 -9.98 -14.54 11.36
N ASN A 147 -10.21 -15.43 12.34
CA ASN A 147 -11.35 -16.35 12.33
C ASN A 147 -12.66 -15.68 12.81
N GLN A 148 -12.58 -14.72 13.72
CA GLN A 148 -13.73 -14.06 14.32
C GLN A 148 -13.41 -12.65 14.81
N GLY A 149 -14.42 -11.83 15.01
CA GLY A 149 -14.29 -10.47 15.48
C GLY A 149 -14.35 -9.44 14.34
N THR A 150 -14.08 -8.21 14.68
CA THR A 150 -14.10 -7.09 13.72
C THR A 150 -12.84 -7.06 12.88
N LEU A 151 -13.00 -6.86 11.57
CA LEU A 151 -11.89 -6.59 10.64
C LEU A 151 -11.65 -5.10 10.47
N ALA A 152 -12.72 -4.32 10.34
CA ALA A 152 -12.68 -2.86 10.25
C ALA A 152 -14.06 -2.28 10.55
N MET A 153 -14.10 -0.98 10.79
CA MET A 153 -15.32 -0.19 10.82
C MET A 153 -15.24 0.91 9.77
N LEU A 154 -16.39 1.31 9.25
CA LEU A 154 -16.51 2.42 8.31
C LEU A 154 -17.57 3.37 8.83
N GLU A 155 -17.25 4.65 8.98
CA GLU A 155 -18.16 5.64 9.51
C GLU A 155 -17.99 7.00 8.80
N GLY A 156 -19.09 7.72 8.68
CA GLY A 156 -19.09 9.08 8.14
C GLY A 156 -20.28 9.88 8.67
N GLN A 157 -20.22 11.21 8.55
CA GLN A 157 -21.21 12.12 9.13
C GLN A 157 -22.67 11.79 8.73
N LYS A 158 -22.87 11.43 7.46
CA LYS A 158 -24.15 11.02 6.89
C LYS A 158 -24.12 9.59 6.32
N TYR A 159 -23.09 8.84 6.70
CA TYR A 159 -22.87 7.47 6.27
C TYR A 159 -23.06 6.56 7.48
N PRO A 160 -24.04 5.65 7.46
CA PRO A 160 -24.29 4.77 8.60
C PRO A 160 -23.04 3.98 8.93
N ARG A 161 -22.75 3.84 10.24
CA ARG A 161 -21.64 3.01 10.68
C ARG A 161 -21.83 1.57 10.20
N GLN A 162 -20.82 1.05 9.53
CA GLN A 162 -20.75 -0.34 9.09
C GLN A 162 -19.60 -1.03 9.83
N THR A 163 -19.86 -2.25 10.29
CA THR A 163 -18.83 -3.10 10.90
C THR A 163 -18.59 -4.28 9.99
N PHE A 164 -17.35 -4.44 9.54
CA PHE A 164 -16.92 -5.60 8.79
C PHE A 164 -16.40 -6.66 9.75
N THR A 165 -17.05 -7.80 9.79
CA THR A 165 -16.71 -8.90 10.69
C THR A 165 -16.06 -10.05 9.92
N ALA A 166 -15.17 -10.77 10.58
CA ALA A 166 -14.56 -11.96 10.02
C ALA A 166 -15.64 -13.04 9.80
N ASP A 167 -15.55 -13.68 8.64
CA ASP A 167 -16.34 -14.83 8.25
C ASP A 167 -15.51 -16.10 8.48
N PRO A 168 -15.88 -16.99 9.43
CA PRO A 168 -15.13 -18.20 9.71
C PRO A 168 -14.95 -19.13 8.49
N SER A 169 -15.86 -19.07 7.52
CA SER A 169 -15.75 -19.88 6.28
C SER A 169 -14.60 -19.46 5.37
N LYS A 170 -14.10 -18.22 5.54
CA LYS A 170 -12.98 -17.66 4.78
C LYS A 170 -11.65 -17.75 5.52
N TYR A 171 -11.67 -18.17 6.77
CA TYR A 171 -10.47 -18.38 7.56
C TYR A 171 -9.64 -19.54 7.01
N LEU A 172 -8.33 -19.33 6.80
CA LEU A 172 -7.48 -20.32 6.15
C LEU A 172 -6.41 -20.90 7.08
N THR A 173 -5.88 -20.12 8.03
CA THR A 173 -4.74 -20.60 8.81
C THR A 173 -4.62 -19.95 10.20
N ALA A 174 -4.30 -20.79 11.20
CA ALA A 174 -3.88 -20.37 12.52
C ALA A 174 -2.36 -20.09 12.61
N ALA A 175 -1.60 -20.43 11.57
CA ALA A 175 -0.14 -20.29 11.58
C ALA A 175 0.28 -18.85 11.89
N PRO A 176 1.41 -18.63 12.57
CA PRO A 176 1.92 -17.29 12.82
C PRO A 176 2.05 -16.47 11.54
N VAL A 177 1.63 -15.21 11.59
CA VAL A 177 1.76 -14.24 10.51
C VAL A 177 2.51 -13.01 10.99
N SER A 178 3.34 -12.44 10.12
CA SER A 178 3.85 -11.07 10.23
C SER A 178 3.61 -10.34 8.93
N VAL A 179 3.42 -9.03 9.02
CA VAL A 179 3.12 -8.16 7.87
C VAL A 179 4.21 -7.10 7.77
N LEU A 180 4.84 -6.99 6.60
CA LEU A 180 5.75 -5.89 6.30
C LEU A 180 4.99 -4.73 5.69
N VAL A 181 5.28 -3.52 6.16
CA VAL A 181 4.67 -2.28 5.68
C VAL A 181 5.71 -1.17 5.55
N ASN A 182 5.43 -0.21 4.66
CA ASN A 182 6.22 1.01 4.51
C ASN A 182 5.32 2.18 4.10
N ARG A 183 5.92 3.32 3.77
CA ARG A 183 5.20 4.53 3.33
C ARG A 183 4.42 4.35 2.03
N GLY A 184 4.82 3.39 1.18
CA GLY A 184 4.12 3.00 -0.05
C GLY A 184 2.96 2.02 0.17
N THR A 185 2.74 1.52 1.39
CA THR A 185 1.56 0.72 1.75
C THR A 185 0.34 1.63 1.82
N TYR A 186 -0.69 1.37 0.99
CA TYR A 186 -1.80 2.30 0.76
C TYR A 186 -3.15 1.59 0.69
N GLY A 187 -4.20 2.22 1.17
CA GLY A 187 -5.59 1.83 0.97
C GLY A 187 -5.92 0.40 1.42
N ALA A 188 -6.20 -0.50 0.47
CA ALA A 188 -6.55 -1.90 0.75
C ALA A 188 -5.48 -2.63 1.58
N ALA A 189 -4.20 -2.37 1.32
CA ALA A 189 -3.08 -2.95 2.06
C ALA A 189 -3.03 -2.43 3.50
N GLU A 190 -3.37 -1.16 3.73
CA GLU A 190 -3.47 -0.59 5.08
C GLU A 190 -4.61 -1.24 5.87
N LEU A 191 -5.76 -1.50 5.22
CA LEU A 191 -6.88 -2.21 5.86
C LEU A 191 -6.47 -3.63 6.30
N THR A 192 -5.70 -4.33 5.48
CA THR A 192 -5.16 -5.66 5.85
C THR A 192 -4.25 -5.57 7.06
N ALA A 193 -3.29 -4.64 7.05
CA ALA A 193 -2.33 -4.45 8.14
C ALA A 193 -3.04 -4.01 9.44
N ALA A 194 -3.96 -3.05 9.35
CA ALA A 194 -4.74 -2.54 10.47
C ALA A 194 -5.62 -3.63 11.12
N ALA A 195 -6.24 -4.48 10.29
CA ALA A 195 -7.05 -5.59 10.79
C ALA A 195 -6.20 -6.61 11.55
N ILE A 196 -5.03 -6.99 11.02
CA ILE A 196 -4.11 -7.95 11.65
C ILE A 196 -3.55 -7.38 12.95
N GLU A 197 -3.14 -6.09 12.97
CA GLU A 197 -2.66 -5.41 14.16
C GLU A 197 -3.75 -5.30 15.23
N GLY A 198 -4.90 -4.74 14.86
CA GLY A 198 -6.00 -4.48 15.79
C GLY A 198 -6.59 -5.75 16.39
N ALA A 199 -6.63 -6.84 15.62
CA ALA A 199 -7.00 -8.17 16.12
C ALA A 199 -5.87 -8.86 16.91
N LYS A 200 -4.69 -8.25 17.04
CA LYS A 200 -3.47 -8.83 17.66
C LYS A 200 -3.11 -10.20 17.09
N ARG A 201 -3.37 -10.38 15.80
CA ARG A 201 -3.20 -11.66 15.13
C ARG A 201 -1.76 -11.91 14.69
N GLY A 202 -1.01 -10.85 14.45
CA GLY A 202 0.38 -10.91 14.01
C GLY A 202 1.11 -9.58 14.24
N ASP A 203 2.44 -9.61 14.06
CA ASP A 203 3.24 -8.40 14.12
C ASP A 203 3.15 -7.64 12.80
N VAL A 204 3.00 -6.33 12.87
CA VAL A 204 3.20 -5.42 11.75
C VAL A 204 4.57 -4.77 11.91
N VAL A 205 5.43 -4.93 10.92
CA VAL A 205 6.86 -4.58 10.98
C VAL A 205 7.20 -3.62 9.86
N GLY A 206 7.97 -2.60 10.14
CA GLY A 206 8.46 -1.65 9.14
C GLY A 206 8.20 -0.20 9.50
N GLU A 207 7.78 0.59 8.53
CA GLU A 207 7.53 2.02 8.68
C GLU A 207 6.03 2.33 8.69
N ARG A 208 5.68 3.52 9.20
CA ARG A 208 4.33 4.07 9.13
C ARG A 208 3.83 4.03 7.68
N THR A 209 2.59 3.57 7.47
CA THR A 209 1.96 3.49 6.16
C THR A 209 1.56 4.87 5.62
N PHE A 210 0.93 4.93 4.47
CA PHE A 210 0.55 6.20 3.85
C PHE A 210 -0.55 6.93 4.64
N GLY A 211 -1.61 6.25 5.02
CA GLY A 211 -2.76 6.83 5.72
C GLY A 211 -3.94 7.17 4.80
N GLU A 212 -4.30 6.26 3.89
CA GLU A 212 -5.49 6.37 3.06
C GLU A 212 -6.56 5.37 3.50
N GLY A 213 -7.52 5.85 4.24
CA GLY A 213 -8.65 5.07 4.73
C GLY A 213 -9.98 5.74 4.42
N SER A 214 -10.09 6.47 3.31
CA SER A 214 -11.30 7.20 2.94
C SER A 214 -12.14 6.48 1.89
N VAL A 215 -13.46 6.68 1.97
CA VAL A 215 -14.40 6.36 0.89
C VAL A 215 -14.84 7.66 0.25
N GLN A 216 -14.57 7.79 -1.04
CA GLN A 216 -14.96 8.93 -1.83
C GLN A 216 -16.19 8.62 -2.68
N LYS A 217 -17.07 9.60 -2.83
CA LYS A 217 -18.23 9.55 -3.72
C LYS A 217 -18.19 10.71 -4.69
N THR A 218 -18.35 10.40 -5.96
CA THR A 218 -18.54 11.42 -7.01
C THR A 218 -20.02 11.75 -7.11
N MET A 219 -20.33 13.04 -7.16
CA MET A 219 -21.67 13.58 -7.36
C MET A 219 -21.64 14.49 -8.58
N ASP A 220 -22.45 14.16 -9.59
CA ASP A 220 -22.62 14.99 -10.78
C ASP A 220 -23.43 16.23 -10.43
N LEU A 221 -23.03 17.38 -10.97
CA LEU A 221 -23.70 18.65 -10.78
C LEU A 221 -24.49 19.05 -12.04
N PRO A 222 -25.53 19.90 -11.90
CA PRO A 222 -26.40 20.25 -13.02
C PRO A 222 -25.71 20.96 -14.19
N ASP A 223 -24.57 21.58 -13.96
CA ASP A 223 -23.72 22.25 -14.95
C ASP A 223 -22.77 21.32 -15.72
N GLY A 224 -22.84 20.01 -15.47
CA GLY A 224 -21.97 19.00 -16.07
C GLY A 224 -20.62 18.83 -15.37
N SER A 225 -20.35 19.57 -14.31
CA SER A 225 -19.20 19.32 -13.44
C SER A 225 -19.48 18.21 -12.44
N ALA A 226 -18.46 17.72 -11.76
CA ALA A 226 -18.60 16.71 -10.73
C ALA A 226 -17.84 17.09 -9.45
N LEU A 227 -18.42 16.75 -8.30
CA LEU A 227 -17.83 16.97 -6.99
C LEU A 227 -17.45 15.61 -6.40
N MET A 228 -16.18 15.43 -6.05
CA MET A 228 -15.68 14.26 -5.33
C MET A 228 -15.52 14.58 -3.85
N LEU A 229 -16.26 13.88 -3.00
CA LEU A 229 -16.27 14.09 -1.56
C LEU A 229 -15.90 12.82 -0.81
N THR A 230 -15.11 12.98 0.25
CA THR A 230 -14.94 11.92 1.27
C THR A 230 -16.24 11.83 2.09
N VAL A 231 -16.91 10.69 2.03
CA VAL A 231 -18.20 10.45 2.69
C VAL A 231 -18.10 9.58 3.93
N ALA A 232 -17.05 8.76 4.03
CA ALA A 232 -16.78 7.90 5.18
C ALA A 232 -15.28 7.61 5.31
N LYS A 233 -14.86 7.16 6.50
CA LYS A 233 -13.47 6.80 6.80
C LYS A 233 -13.43 5.44 7.50
N TYR A 234 -12.42 4.65 7.17
CA TYR A 234 -12.17 3.37 7.81
C TYR A 234 -11.43 3.55 9.14
N GLU A 235 -11.82 2.72 10.09
CA GLU A 235 -11.19 2.54 11.39
C GLU A 235 -10.73 1.09 11.56
N ALA A 236 -9.61 0.89 12.20
CA ALA A 236 -9.12 -0.42 12.62
C ALA A 236 -10.04 -1.07 13.69
N PRO A 237 -9.94 -2.38 13.97
CA PRO A 237 -10.73 -3.06 14.99
C PRO A 237 -10.64 -2.43 16.37
N ASP A 238 -9.53 -1.79 16.72
CA ASP A 238 -9.28 -1.09 17.97
C ASP A 238 -9.77 0.37 17.98
N GLY A 239 -10.42 0.83 16.90
CA GLY A 239 -10.97 2.18 16.76
C GLY A 239 -9.98 3.23 16.26
N LYS A 240 -8.74 2.87 15.97
CA LYS A 240 -7.77 3.81 15.37
C LYS A 240 -8.20 4.16 13.96
N LYS A 241 -8.11 5.42 13.61
CA LYS A 241 -8.39 5.90 12.26
C LYS A 241 -7.21 5.59 11.34
N ILE A 242 -7.53 5.14 10.12
CA ILE A 242 -6.50 4.93 9.10
C ILE A 242 -6.27 6.21 8.32
N GLN A 243 -7.36 6.93 7.99
CA GLN A 243 -7.25 8.18 7.25
C GLN A 243 -6.45 9.23 8.01
N ASP A 244 -5.37 9.71 7.41
CA ASP A 244 -4.43 10.71 7.94
C ASP A 244 -3.55 10.24 9.12
N GLU A 245 -4.00 9.27 9.92
CA GLU A 245 -3.27 8.71 11.06
C GLU A 245 -2.37 7.53 10.65
N ALA A 246 -2.71 6.84 9.55
CA ALA A 246 -1.99 5.67 9.03
C ALA A 246 -1.96 4.47 10.00
N VAL A 247 -1.39 3.37 9.55
CA VAL A 247 -1.06 2.22 10.42
C VAL A 247 0.36 2.43 10.96
N ILE A 248 0.49 2.45 12.27
CA ILE A 248 1.78 2.52 12.95
C ILE A 248 2.22 1.09 13.27
N PRO A 249 3.32 0.58 12.69
CA PRO A 249 3.73 -0.80 12.95
C PRO A 249 3.96 -1.09 14.43
N THR A 250 3.60 -2.29 14.87
CA THR A 250 3.92 -2.78 16.23
C THR A 250 5.42 -2.88 16.46
N VAL A 251 6.19 -3.11 15.39
CA VAL A 251 7.65 -3.14 15.41
C VAL A 251 8.17 -2.17 14.36
N GLN A 252 8.55 -0.98 14.80
CA GLN A 252 9.07 0.05 13.91
C GLN A 252 10.52 -0.26 13.52
N VAL A 253 10.76 -0.40 12.24
CA VAL A 253 12.08 -0.60 11.65
C VAL A 253 12.12 0.17 10.34
N SER A 254 12.97 1.18 10.25
CA SER A 254 13.21 1.88 8.99
C SER A 254 14.30 1.20 8.19
N GLN A 255 14.15 1.18 6.87
CA GLN A 255 15.26 0.87 5.99
C GLN A 255 16.36 1.93 6.19
N ALA A 256 17.63 1.52 6.21
CA ALA A 256 18.74 2.47 6.27
C ALA A 256 18.59 3.45 5.10
N ASN A 257 18.67 4.75 5.41
CA ASN A 257 18.47 5.80 4.41
C ASN A 257 19.48 5.64 3.26
N ASP A 258 18.97 5.75 2.03
CA ASP A 258 19.79 5.83 0.81
C ASP A 258 20.40 7.24 0.68
N ASP A 259 21.15 7.70 1.69
CA ASP A 259 21.76 9.01 1.65
C ASP A 259 22.98 9.09 0.71
N ASP A 260 23.53 7.94 0.34
CA ASP A 260 24.62 7.79 -0.64
C ASP A 260 24.17 6.81 -1.72
N PHE A 261 23.75 7.32 -2.87
CA PHE A 261 23.61 6.56 -4.10
C PHE A 261 25.04 6.27 -4.63
N ASP A 262 25.73 5.34 -4.01
CA ASP A 262 26.95 4.76 -4.51
C ASP A 262 26.57 3.45 -5.24
N GLU A 263 26.50 3.50 -6.57
CA GLU A 263 26.23 2.31 -7.39
C GLU A 263 27.22 1.17 -7.18
N SER A 264 28.38 1.44 -6.56
CA SER A 264 29.41 0.46 -6.21
C SER A 264 29.22 -0.17 -4.84
N ALA A 265 28.34 0.36 -4.00
CA ALA A 265 28.08 -0.17 -2.67
C ALA A 265 27.33 -1.52 -2.74
N PRO A 266 27.66 -2.49 -1.87
CA PRO A 266 26.90 -3.74 -1.82
C PRO A 266 25.43 -3.45 -1.48
N PRO A 267 24.48 -4.27 -1.98
CA PRO A 267 23.08 -4.14 -1.63
C PRO A 267 22.90 -4.01 -0.12
N LYS A 268 22.20 -2.95 0.32
CA LYS A 268 21.94 -2.77 1.75
C LYS A 268 21.05 -3.90 2.26
N GLU A 269 21.31 -4.34 3.48
CA GLU A 269 20.48 -5.34 4.15
C GLU A 269 19.04 -4.81 4.30
N ASP A 270 18.06 -5.64 3.98
CA ASP A 270 16.62 -5.35 4.21
C ASP A 270 16.33 -5.55 5.70
N LEU A 271 16.54 -4.51 6.51
CA LEU A 271 16.36 -4.54 7.95
C LEU A 271 14.93 -4.91 8.39
N PRO A 272 13.86 -4.35 7.78
CA PRO A 272 12.49 -4.78 8.09
C PRO A 272 12.26 -6.27 7.81
N LEU A 273 12.73 -6.78 6.68
CA LEU A 273 12.62 -8.21 6.34
C LEU A 273 13.36 -9.08 7.33
N THR A 274 14.62 -8.77 7.62
CA THR A 274 15.44 -9.49 8.59
C THR A 274 14.76 -9.52 9.97
N LYS A 275 14.20 -8.39 10.42
CA LYS A 275 13.48 -8.30 11.68
C LYS A 275 12.21 -9.15 11.71
N ALA A 276 11.40 -9.09 10.65
CA ALA A 276 10.17 -9.87 10.56
C ALA A 276 10.44 -11.39 10.52
N LEU A 277 11.46 -11.82 9.81
CA LEU A 277 11.90 -13.22 9.79
C LEU A 277 12.35 -13.69 11.19
N ALA A 278 13.13 -12.88 11.91
CA ALA A 278 13.57 -13.20 13.26
C ALA A 278 12.37 -13.34 14.24
N LEU A 279 11.36 -12.44 14.13
CA LEU A 279 10.14 -12.52 14.95
C LEU A 279 9.33 -13.78 14.64
N LEU A 280 9.14 -14.11 13.37
CA LEU A 280 8.43 -15.32 12.96
C LEU A 280 9.19 -16.59 13.40
N LYS A 281 10.51 -16.59 13.30
CA LYS A 281 11.32 -17.72 13.75
C LYS A 281 11.12 -18.03 15.23
N ALA A 282 11.03 -16.98 16.06
CA ALA A 282 10.84 -17.11 17.51
C ALA A 282 9.45 -17.62 17.92
N LYS A 283 8.42 -17.51 17.04
CA LYS A 283 7.08 -18.01 17.35
C LYS A 283 7.02 -19.51 17.17
N THR A 284 6.47 -20.20 18.17
CA THR A 284 6.11 -21.63 18.04
C THR A 284 4.89 -21.77 17.10
N SER A 285 4.93 -22.82 16.28
CA SER A 285 3.81 -23.16 15.37
C SER A 285 2.63 -23.69 16.14
#